data_09e696a9cca5a9aa7f6b80ecc4891cc3
#
_entry.id   09e696a9cca5a9aa7f6b80ecc4891cc3
#
_cell.length_a   1.000
_cell.length_b   1.000
_cell.length_c   1.000
_cell.angle_alpha   90.00
_cell.angle_beta   90.00
_cell.angle_gamma   90.00
#
_symmetry.space_group_name_H-M   'P 1'
#
loop_
_entity.id
_entity.type
_entity.pdbx_description
1 polymer ?
#
loop_
_entity_poly.entity_id
_entity_poly.type
_entity_poly.pdbx_seq_one_letter_code
_entity_poly.pdbx_strand_id
1 'polypeptide(L)'
;MPDDDGQLTSDHGFDFARDRDRLRPLVAQLHGLGCRVSLVADAHRDDAGIEHAAATGADRIELYTGPFAEAMAAGTGQAMLARFAAVARHATSAGLGVNAGHDLSQANLAAFLRAVPGVLEVSIGHALVSEALYDGLAPTVQSYLAILRAA
;
A
#
# COMPACT_ATOMS: atom_id res chain seq x y z
N MET A 1 -5.01 -0.82 9.34
CA MET A 1 -5.41 0.52 8.86
C MET A 1 -6.03 1.31 10.00
N PRO A 2 -6.05 2.65 9.95
CA PRO A 2 -6.69 3.49 10.98
C PRO A 2 -8.16 3.77 10.65
N ASP A 3 -8.98 2.74 10.67
CA ASP A 3 -10.41 2.91 10.36
C ASP A 3 -11.15 3.51 11.55
N ASP A 4 -12.00 4.52 11.30
CA ASP A 4 -12.80 5.20 12.30
C ASP A 4 -14.21 4.61 12.39
N ASP A 5 -14.88 4.76 13.56
CA ASP A 5 -16.25 4.32 13.76
C ASP A 5 -17.19 5.00 12.74
N GLY A 6 -17.99 4.19 12.02
CA GLY A 6 -18.92 4.67 11.01
C GLY A 6 -18.34 4.87 9.61
N GLN A 7 -17.05 4.61 9.40
CA GLN A 7 -16.41 4.61 8.10
C GLN A 7 -16.89 3.40 7.27
N LEU A 8 -17.27 3.63 6.00
CA LEU A 8 -17.82 2.57 5.14
C LEU A 8 -16.74 1.68 4.52
N THR A 9 -15.55 2.23 4.32
CA THR A 9 -14.37 1.54 3.78
C THR A 9 -13.11 2.23 4.25
N SER A 10 -12.01 1.52 4.22
CA SER A 10 -10.69 2.10 4.49
C SER A 10 -10.33 3.10 3.40
N ASP A 11 -9.96 4.33 3.75
CA ASP A 11 -9.74 5.43 2.82
C ASP A 11 -8.47 6.27 3.10
N HIS A 12 -7.67 5.89 4.11
CA HIS A 12 -6.44 6.59 4.48
C HIS A 12 -5.44 5.71 5.24
N GLY A 13 -4.21 6.21 5.34
CA GLY A 13 -3.14 5.66 6.17
C GLY A 13 -3.07 6.29 7.54
N PHE A 14 -2.13 5.83 8.36
CA PHE A 14 -1.86 6.38 9.69
C PHE A 14 -1.22 7.78 9.63
N ASP A 15 -1.60 8.66 10.54
CA ASP A 15 -0.79 9.82 10.93
C ASP A 15 0.30 9.33 11.89
N PHE A 16 1.45 8.91 11.35
CA PHE A 16 2.51 8.30 12.16
C PHE A 16 3.11 9.25 13.20
N ALA A 17 3.11 10.55 12.95
CA ALA A 17 3.59 11.51 13.95
C ALA A 17 2.70 11.50 15.19
N ARG A 18 1.38 11.45 15.00
CA ARG A 18 0.37 11.36 16.06
C ARG A 18 0.29 9.96 16.68
N ASP A 19 0.31 8.92 15.84
CA ASP A 19 -0.10 7.57 16.24
C ASP A 19 1.08 6.70 16.70
N ARG A 20 2.34 7.11 16.49
CA ARG A 20 3.54 6.34 16.79
C ARG A 20 3.53 5.70 18.17
N ASP A 21 3.27 6.49 19.21
CA ASP A 21 3.38 6.02 20.60
C ASP A 21 2.26 5.02 20.95
N ARG A 22 1.10 5.12 20.30
CA ARG A 22 -0.01 4.18 20.40
C ARG A 22 0.27 2.89 19.62
N LEU A 23 0.87 3.00 18.45
CA LEU A 23 1.15 1.85 17.58
C LEU A 23 2.28 0.97 18.11
N ARG A 24 3.31 1.55 18.71
CA ARG A 24 4.50 0.85 19.18
C ARG A 24 4.21 -0.36 20.08
N PRO A 25 3.40 -0.26 21.15
CA PRO A 25 3.08 -1.43 21.98
C PRO A 25 2.24 -2.46 21.23
N LEU A 26 1.37 -2.08 20.28
CA LEU A 26 0.58 -2.99 19.47
C LEU A 26 1.47 -3.78 18.50
N VAL A 27 2.43 -3.12 17.86
CA VAL A 27 3.44 -3.78 17.00
C VAL A 27 4.22 -4.81 17.82
N ALA A 28 4.71 -4.44 19.02
CA ALA A 28 5.44 -5.36 19.89
C ALA A 28 4.60 -6.57 20.31
N GLN A 29 3.30 -6.36 20.60
CA GLN A 29 2.38 -7.45 20.93
C GLN A 29 2.19 -8.41 19.75
N LEU A 30 1.99 -7.89 18.54
CA LEU A 30 1.82 -8.69 17.32
C LEU A 30 3.10 -9.49 17.01
N HIS A 31 4.28 -8.89 17.18
CA HIS A 31 5.56 -9.60 17.06
C HIS A 31 5.69 -10.74 18.08
N GLY A 32 5.22 -10.52 19.33
CA GLY A 32 5.17 -11.56 20.35
C GLY A 32 4.30 -12.76 19.98
N LEU A 33 3.34 -12.55 19.07
CA LEU A 33 2.49 -13.62 18.49
C LEU A 33 3.07 -14.21 17.19
N GLY A 34 4.27 -13.80 16.77
CA GLY A 34 4.91 -14.26 15.54
C GLY A 34 4.35 -13.62 14.26
N CYS A 35 3.60 -12.52 14.37
CA CYS A 35 3.04 -11.83 13.21
C CYS A 35 4.05 -10.83 12.62
N ARG A 36 4.06 -10.72 11.28
CA ARG A 36 4.68 -9.59 10.57
C ARG A 36 3.68 -8.44 10.55
N VAL A 37 4.14 -7.23 10.83
CA VAL A 37 3.31 -6.04 10.92
C VAL A 37 3.58 -5.09 9.75
N SER A 38 2.51 -4.74 9.02
CA SER A 38 2.53 -3.72 7.96
C SER A 38 1.57 -2.59 8.33
N LEU A 39 2.04 -1.34 8.27
CA LEU A 39 1.26 -0.15 8.61
C LEU A 39 0.94 0.65 7.35
N VAL A 40 -0.33 1.01 7.16
CA VAL A 40 -0.77 1.75 5.97
C VAL A 40 -0.32 3.20 6.03
N ALA A 41 0.28 3.68 4.93
CA ALA A 41 0.90 5.00 4.79
C ALA A 41 0.29 5.80 3.63
N ASP A 42 0.00 7.07 3.88
CA ASP A 42 -0.50 8.03 2.89
C ASP A 42 0.63 8.62 2.05
N ALA A 43 1.13 7.86 1.07
CA ALA A 43 2.24 8.29 0.20
C ALA A 43 1.92 9.47 -0.73
N HIS A 44 0.65 9.86 -0.84
CA HIS A 44 0.23 11.02 -1.62
C HIS A 44 0.40 12.36 -0.87
N ARG A 45 0.63 12.33 0.45
CA ARG A 45 0.87 13.51 1.29
C ARG A 45 2.31 14.01 1.15
N ASP A 46 2.55 15.27 1.51
CA ASP A 46 3.88 15.89 1.47
C ASP A 46 4.84 15.24 2.48
N ASP A 47 4.31 14.87 3.64
CA ASP A 47 5.02 14.08 4.65
C ASP A 47 4.23 12.81 4.96
N ALA A 48 4.78 11.66 4.58
CA ALA A 48 4.22 10.35 4.89
C ALA A 48 4.64 9.83 6.29
N GLY A 49 5.42 10.58 7.06
CA GLY A 49 5.83 10.23 8.42
C GLY A 49 6.68 8.96 8.54
N ILE A 50 7.48 8.63 7.54
CA ILE A 50 8.20 7.35 7.42
C ILE A 50 9.13 7.09 8.61
N GLU A 51 9.85 8.11 9.11
CA GLU A 51 10.73 7.97 10.29
C GLU A 51 9.93 7.60 11.53
N HIS A 52 8.72 8.16 11.68
CA HIS A 52 7.84 7.80 12.78
C HIS A 52 7.26 6.39 12.61
N ALA A 53 6.96 5.96 11.38
CA ALA A 53 6.55 4.60 11.09
C ALA A 53 7.65 3.60 11.47
N ALA A 54 8.89 3.84 11.06
CA ALA A 54 10.05 3.00 11.43
C ALA A 54 10.26 2.93 12.95
N ALA A 55 10.06 4.05 13.66
CA ALA A 55 10.18 4.10 15.12
C ALA A 55 9.11 3.30 15.87
N THR A 56 8.03 2.85 15.22
CA THR A 56 7.07 1.90 15.81
C THR A 56 7.65 0.50 15.97
N GLY A 57 8.66 0.14 15.18
CA GLY A 57 9.21 -1.21 15.06
C GLY A 57 8.47 -2.09 14.07
N ALA A 58 7.55 -1.57 13.27
CA ALA A 58 6.87 -2.34 12.22
C ALA A 58 7.86 -2.88 11.17
N ASP A 59 7.52 -4.00 10.54
CA ASP A 59 8.36 -4.63 9.50
C ASP A 59 8.19 -3.94 8.15
N ARG A 60 7.01 -3.43 7.88
CA ARG A 60 6.63 -2.86 6.57
C ARG A 60 5.71 -1.66 6.71
N ILE A 61 5.68 -0.87 5.64
CA ILE A 61 4.54 -0.02 5.34
C ILE A 61 3.78 -0.58 4.14
N GLU A 62 2.49 -0.26 4.06
CA GLU A 62 1.69 -0.44 2.86
C GLU A 62 1.30 0.92 2.30
N LEU A 63 1.73 1.21 1.09
CA LEU A 63 1.37 2.44 0.39
C LEU A 63 -0.12 2.40 0.04
N TYR A 64 -0.91 3.33 0.59
CA TYR A 64 -2.32 3.48 0.27
C TYR A 64 -2.48 4.04 -1.15
N THR A 65 -2.91 3.21 -2.10
CA THR A 65 -2.92 3.53 -3.53
C THR A 65 -4.25 4.04 -4.08
N GLY A 66 -5.27 4.25 -3.24
CA GLY A 66 -6.57 4.79 -3.66
C GLY A 66 -6.45 6.10 -4.46
N PRO A 67 -5.77 7.15 -3.94
CA PRO A 67 -5.58 8.40 -4.67
C PRO A 67 -4.87 8.24 -6.02
N PHE A 68 -3.92 7.30 -6.13
CA PHE A 68 -3.27 6.99 -7.40
C PHE A 68 -4.26 6.34 -8.39
N ALA A 69 -5.08 5.39 -7.93
CA ALA A 69 -6.06 4.72 -8.79
C ALA A 69 -7.11 5.71 -9.32
N GLU A 70 -7.61 6.61 -8.48
CA GLU A 70 -8.51 7.70 -8.87
C GLU A 70 -7.85 8.64 -9.90
N ALA A 71 -6.61 9.07 -9.63
CA ALA A 71 -5.87 9.92 -10.55
C ALA A 71 -5.57 9.23 -11.89
N MET A 72 -5.32 7.91 -11.90
CA MET A 72 -5.17 7.13 -13.14
C MET A 72 -6.46 7.12 -13.94
N ALA A 73 -7.60 6.91 -13.31
CA ALA A 73 -8.92 6.97 -13.97
C ALA A 73 -9.21 8.37 -14.55
N ALA A 74 -8.75 9.42 -13.89
CA ALA A 74 -8.85 10.81 -14.35
C ALA A 74 -7.77 11.23 -15.38
N GLY A 75 -6.82 10.33 -15.73
CA GLY A 75 -5.74 10.62 -16.69
C GLY A 75 -4.57 11.44 -16.11
N THR A 76 -4.49 11.63 -14.79
CA THR A 76 -3.46 12.44 -14.10
C THR A 76 -2.52 11.63 -13.21
N GLY A 77 -2.70 10.33 -13.10
CA GLY A 77 -1.99 9.46 -12.15
C GLY A 77 -0.48 9.42 -12.32
N GLN A 78 0.04 9.68 -13.53
CA GLN A 78 1.47 9.67 -13.79
C GLN A 78 2.24 10.66 -12.90
N ALA A 79 1.66 11.83 -12.58
CA ALA A 79 2.28 12.82 -11.72
C ALA A 79 2.46 12.36 -10.27
N MET A 80 1.62 11.43 -9.81
CA MET A 80 1.69 10.89 -8.43
C MET A 80 2.77 9.83 -8.27
N LEU A 81 3.15 9.11 -9.32
CA LEU A 81 4.11 8.00 -9.25
C LEU A 81 5.46 8.41 -8.66
N ALA A 82 5.93 9.61 -8.98
CA ALA A 82 7.19 10.13 -8.43
C ALA A 82 7.16 10.25 -6.90
N ARG A 83 6.02 10.64 -6.34
CA ARG A 83 5.78 10.73 -4.89
C ARG A 83 5.81 9.36 -4.24
N PHE A 84 5.04 8.41 -4.77
CA PHE A 84 5.03 7.03 -4.29
C PHE A 84 6.44 6.41 -4.34
N ALA A 85 7.18 6.63 -5.43
CA ALA A 85 8.55 6.17 -5.56
C ALA A 85 9.51 6.81 -4.53
N ALA A 86 9.33 8.10 -4.21
CA ALA A 86 10.13 8.76 -3.19
C ALA A 86 9.86 8.19 -1.80
N VAL A 87 8.59 7.99 -1.44
CA VAL A 87 8.19 7.39 -0.15
C VAL A 87 8.69 5.94 -0.04
N ALA A 88 8.58 5.13 -1.11
CA ALA A 88 9.10 3.76 -1.13
C ALA A 88 10.62 3.70 -0.89
N ARG A 89 11.39 4.57 -1.55
CA ARG A 89 12.85 4.66 -1.30
C ARG A 89 13.16 5.09 0.13
N HIS A 90 12.44 6.08 0.65
CA HIS A 90 12.61 6.54 2.04
C HIS A 90 12.32 5.40 3.03
N ALA A 91 11.21 4.68 2.87
CA ALA A 91 10.86 3.53 3.69
C ALA A 91 11.96 2.46 3.68
N THR A 92 12.46 2.10 2.49
CA THR A 92 13.55 1.13 2.36
C THR A 92 14.82 1.62 3.05
N SER A 93 15.16 2.91 2.93
CA SER A 93 16.31 3.50 3.61
C SER A 93 16.17 3.52 5.13
N ALA A 94 14.93 3.64 5.63
CA ALA A 94 14.60 3.56 7.05
C ALA A 94 14.49 2.11 7.58
N GLY A 95 14.77 1.11 6.75
CA GLY A 95 14.74 -0.32 7.12
C GLY A 95 13.37 -0.98 7.04
N LEU A 96 12.37 -0.32 6.45
CA LEU A 96 11.03 -0.87 6.27
C LEU A 96 10.89 -1.56 4.91
N GLY A 97 10.22 -2.72 4.87
CA GLY A 97 9.72 -3.28 3.63
C GLY A 97 8.54 -2.46 3.09
N VAL A 98 8.29 -2.55 1.78
CA VAL A 98 7.23 -1.80 1.12
C VAL A 98 6.21 -2.76 0.52
N ASN A 99 4.95 -2.61 0.93
CA ASN A 99 3.78 -3.19 0.28
C ASN A 99 2.97 -2.07 -0.38
N ALA A 100 2.04 -2.42 -1.25
CA ALA A 100 1.10 -1.48 -1.85
C ALA A 100 -0.29 -2.10 -1.95
N GLY A 101 -1.31 -1.33 -1.69
CA GLY A 101 -2.68 -1.81 -1.73
C GLY A 101 -3.71 -0.71 -1.79
N HIS A 102 -4.93 -1.13 -2.05
CA HIS A 102 -6.14 -0.36 -2.26
C HIS A 102 -6.33 0.13 -3.72
N ASP A 103 -7.39 -0.33 -4.35
CA ASP A 103 -7.84 0.04 -5.71
C ASP A 103 -6.82 -0.20 -6.85
N LEU A 104 -5.80 -1.04 -6.60
CA LEU A 104 -4.98 -1.56 -7.68
C LEU A 104 -5.79 -2.55 -8.53
N SER A 105 -5.59 -2.49 -9.85
CA SER A 105 -6.29 -3.29 -10.84
C SER A 105 -5.35 -3.68 -11.99
N GLN A 106 -5.78 -4.55 -12.90
CA GLN A 106 -4.99 -4.88 -14.09
C GLN A 106 -4.66 -3.63 -14.93
N ALA A 107 -5.52 -2.60 -14.89
CA ALA A 107 -5.32 -1.36 -15.66
C ALA A 107 -4.19 -0.47 -15.13
N ASN A 108 -3.91 -0.47 -13.82
CA ASN A 108 -2.97 0.47 -13.21
C ASN A 108 -1.74 -0.19 -12.55
N LEU A 109 -1.79 -1.47 -12.20
CA LEU A 109 -0.75 -2.19 -11.46
C LEU A 109 0.61 -2.17 -12.16
N ALA A 110 0.65 -2.44 -13.46
CA ALA A 110 1.91 -2.47 -14.21
C ALA A 110 2.61 -1.09 -14.23
N ALA A 111 1.85 0.00 -14.35
CA ALA A 111 2.39 1.35 -14.32
C ALA A 111 2.95 1.67 -12.93
N PHE A 112 2.24 1.29 -11.88
CA PHE A 112 2.67 1.46 -10.49
C PHE A 112 3.99 0.74 -10.20
N LEU A 113 4.07 -0.56 -10.47
CA LEU A 113 5.24 -1.38 -10.17
C LEU A 113 6.49 -0.96 -10.93
N ARG A 114 6.35 -0.52 -12.19
CA ARG A 114 7.50 0.01 -12.95
C ARG A 114 8.06 1.31 -12.38
N ALA A 115 7.22 2.13 -11.77
CA ALA A 115 7.62 3.43 -11.26
C ALA A 115 8.06 3.41 -9.79
N VAL A 116 7.48 2.52 -8.98
CA VAL A 116 7.69 2.46 -7.52
C VAL A 116 8.60 1.27 -7.20
N PRO A 117 9.87 1.51 -6.83
CA PRO A 117 10.85 0.44 -6.63
C PRO A 117 10.61 -0.28 -5.29
N GLY A 118 10.98 -1.56 -5.26
CA GLY A 118 11.10 -2.31 -4.01
C GLY A 118 9.76 -2.75 -3.39
N VAL A 119 8.65 -2.70 -4.14
CA VAL A 119 7.37 -3.26 -3.68
C VAL A 119 7.51 -4.78 -3.58
N LEU A 120 7.31 -5.30 -2.37
CA LEU A 120 7.46 -6.72 -2.03
C LEU A 120 6.16 -7.50 -2.16
N GLU A 121 5.02 -6.82 -2.00
CA GLU A 121 3.71 -7.43 -1.94
C GLU A 121 2.63 -6.43 -2.36
N VAL A 122 1.60 -6.89 -3.05
CA VAL A 122 0.42 -6.07 -3.39
C VAL A 122 -0.85 -6.71 -2.85
N SER A 123 -1.76 -5.88 -2.34
CA SER A 123 -3.08 -6.28 -1.83
C SER A 123 -4.15 -5.82 -2.81
N ILE A 124 -4.84 -6.77 -3.45
CA ILE A 124 -5.86 -6.46 -4.47
C ILE A 124 -7.15 -7.21 -4.11
N GLY A 125 -8.20 -6.47 -3.79
CA GLY A 125 -9.50 -7.01 -3.37
C GLY A 125 -10.59 -6.74 -4.41
N HIS A 126 -11.20 -5.57 -4.37
CA HIS A 126 -12.39 -5.22 -5.18
C HIS A 126 -12.21 -5.47 -6.67
N ALA A 127 -11.11 -5.00 -7.26
CA ALA A 127 -10.85 -5.17 -8.69
C ALA A 127 -10.73 -6.65 -9.07
N LEU A 128 -9.98 -7.44 -8.29
CA LEU A 128 -9.81 -8.87 -8.55
C LEU A 128 -11.16 -9.60 -8.51
N VAL A 129 -11.99 -9.33 -7.50
CA VAL A 129 -13.31 -9.98 -7.37
C VAL A 129 -14.24 -9.54 -8.50
N SER A 130 -14.30 -8.24 -8.81
CA SER A 130 -15.15 -7.71 -9.89
C SER A 130 -14.77 -8.28 -11.26
N GLU A 131 -13.49 -8.31 -11.58
CA GLU A 131 -12.97 -8.89 -12.83
C GLU A 131 -13.24 -10.41 -12.90
N ALA A 132 -13.09 -11.10 -11.76
CA ALA A 132 -13.33 -12.54 -11.68
C ALA A 132 -14.80 -12.94 -11.89
N LEU A 133 -15.76 -12.06 -11.70
CA LEU A 133 -17.17 -12.29 -12.00
C LEU A 133 -17.41 -12.44 -13.51
N TYR A 134 -16.59 -11.80 -14.34
CA TYR A 134 -16.68 -11.86 -15.81
C TYR A 134 -15.74 -12.92 -16.39
N ASP A 135 -14.49 -12.96 -15.92
CA ASP A 135 -13.43 -13.75 -16.52
C ASP A 135 -13.19 -15.11 -15.82
N GLY A 136 -13.75 -15.27 -14.63
CA GLY A 136 -13.48 -16.40 -13.75
C GLY A 136 -12.27 -16.16 -12.86
N LEU A 137 -12.29 -16.71 -11.64
CA LEU A 137 -11.25 -16.44 -10.62
C LEU A 137 -9.85 -16.87 -11.07
N ALA A 138 -9.71 -18.07 -11.61
CA ALA A 138 -8.40 -18.60 -12.00
C ALA A 138 -7.73 -17.80 -13.12
N PRO A 139 -8.41 -17.46 -14.25
CA PRO A 139 -7.84 -16.58 -15.27
C PRO A 139 -7.46 -15.19 -14.73
N THR A 140 -8.32 -14.58 -13.90
CA THR A 140 -8.06 -13.27 -13.30
C THR A 140 -6.79 -13.30 -12.46
N VAL A 141 -6.64 -14.28 -11.56
CA VAL A 141 -5.42 -14.44 -10.75
C VAL A 141 -4.19 -14.64 -11.63
N GLN A 142 -4.28 -15.44 -12.70
CA GLN A 142 -3.15 -15.64 -13.63
C GLN A 142 -2.76 -14.34 -14.35
N SER A 143 -3.73 -13.49 -14.71
CA SER A 143 -3.46 -12.18 -15.31
C SER A 143 -2.69 -11.26 -14.36
N TYR A 144 -3.10 -11.18 -13.09
CA TYR A 144 -2.35 -10.43 -12.06
C TYR A 144 -0.93 -10.98 -11.84
N LEU A 145 -0.78 -12.30 -11.76
CA LEU A 145 0.53 -12.93 -11.63
C LEU A 145 1.43 -12.67 -12.85
N ALA A 146 0.86 -12.61 -14.06
CA ALA A 146 1.61 -12.24 -15.26
C ALA A 146 2.14 -10.80 -15.19
N ILE A 147 1.33 -9.85 -14.71
CA ILE A 147 1.75 -8.45 -14.48
C ILE A 147 2.89 -8.39 -13.47
N LEU A 148 2.77 -9.09 -12.34
CA LEU A 148 3.79 -9.12 -11.28
C LEU A 148 5.14 -9.69 -11.76
N ARG A 149 5.12 -10.67 -12.66
CA ARG A 149 6.34 -11.28 -13.22
C ARG A 149 7.02 -10.40 -14.29
N ALA A 150 6.27 -9.49 -14.90
CA ALA A 150 6.76 -8.62 -15.97
C ALA A 150 7.23 -7.25 -15.46
N ALA A 151 7.00 -6.94 -14.20
CA ALA A 151 7.42 -5.70 -13.53
C ALA A 151 8.77 -5.90 -12.82
#